data_80052b53971932deef6464c44196752b
#
_entry.id   80052b53971932deef6464c44196752b
#
_cell.length_a   1.000
_cell.length_b   1.000
_cell.length_c   1.000
_cell.angle_alpha   90.00
_cell.angle_beta   90.00
_cell.angle_gamma   90.00
#
_symmetry.space_group_name_H-M   'P 1'
#
loop_
_entity.id
_entity.type
_entity.pdbx_description
1 polymer ?
#
loop_
_entity_poly.entity_id
_entity_poly.type
_entity_poly.pdbx_seq_one_letter_code
_entity_poly.pdbx_strand_id
1 'polypeptide(L)'
;KNKKFLIYWIFAPSMFIFFVYNWDIMAILFSILAFYFVQKKNNAMAAFFLALGFVSKFFPIIYLPILLIKQKNAKEWVKIISVFLITAISINGYLALSNFTGWSYFFSLNSIRNSNPDSIWTVLRFFIFDFSVNQINTISLILFVMTFGWLIWRCRKAQFMTLCFIATILFLFFNKVFSPQYVLWLLPFLVVLPLNIKAPFYTWEFSNLAALFAILPWFFTKDINYFYASI
;
A
#
# COMPACT_ATOMS: atom_id res chain seq x y z
N LYS A 1 -4.02 -24.46 3.46
CA LYS A 1 -3.05 -25.41 2.88
C LYS A 1 -1.58 -25.08 3.19
N ASN A 2 -1.21 -23.88 3.65
CA ASN A 2 0.19 -23.51 3.84
C ASN A 2 0.47 -22.91 5.24
N LYS A 3 0.26 -23.71 6.30
CA LYS A 3 0.65 -23.31 7.68
C LYS A 3 2.14 -22.92 7.79
N LYS A 4 2.99 -23.51 6.95
CA LYS A 4 4.43 -23.19 6.90
C LYS A 4 4.70 -21.73 6.49
N PHE A 5 3.85 -21.13 5.64
CA PHE A 5 4.04 -19.74 5.23
C PHE A 5 3.61 -18.71 6.29
N LEU A 6 2.71 -19.09 7.22
CA LEU A 6 2.39 -18.24 8.38
C LEU A 6 3.63 -17.99 9.25
N ILE A 7 4.51 -18.99 9.36
CA ILE A 7 5.76 -18.85 10.09
C ILE A 7 6.63 -17.76 9.45
N TYR A 8 6.74 -17.74 8.11
CA TYR A 8 7.50 -16.70 7.42
C TYR A 8 6.93 -15.30 7.63
N TRP A 9 5.60 -15.17 7.73
CA TRP A 9 4.95 -13.90 8.00
C TRP A 9 5.17 -13.45 9.45
N ILE A 10 4.96 -14.34 10.42
CA ILE A 10 5.12 -14.03 11.85
C ILE A 10 6.57 -13.68 12.17
N PHE A 11 7.53 -14.39 11.57
CA PHE A 11 8.97 -14.20 11.81
C PHE A 11 9.64 -13.29 10.76
N ALA A 12 8.87 -12.57 9.95
CA ALA A 12 9.45 -11.55 9.08
C ALA A 12 10.11 -10.46 9.92
N PRO A 13 11.39 -10.13 9.69
CA PRO A 13 12.07 -9.10 10.46
C PRO A 13 11.34 -7.76 10.50
N SER A 14 10.73 -7.37 9.38
CA SER A 14 9.91 -6.16 9.29
C SER A 14 8.70 -6.18 10.24
N MET A 15 8.10 -7.34 10.52
CA MET A 15 7.01 -7.45 11.49
C MET A 15 7.46 -7.06 12.89
N PHE A 16 8.62 -7.53 13.36
CA PHE A 16 9.13 -7.21 14.70
C PHE A 16 9.41 -5.71 14.86
N ILE A 17 9.95 -5.07 13.82
CA ILE A 17 10.35 -3.66 13.87
C ILE A 17 9.14 -2.74 13.72
N PHE A 18 8.26 -3.03 12.74
CA PHE A 18 7.20 -2.10 12.38
C PHE A 18 5.84 -2.42 13.00
N PHE A 19 5.69 -3.54 13.72
CA PHE A 19 4.41 -3.93 14.32
C PHE A 19 3.83 -2.86 15.26
N VAL A 20 4.68 -2.23 16.06
CA VAL A 20 4.27 -1.22 17.06
C VAL A 20 4.53 0.20 16.56
N TYR A 21 5.42 0.36 15.57
CA TYR A 21 5.91 1.66 15.16
C TYR A 21 4.89 2.46 14.34
N ASN A 22 3.99 1.80 13.61
CA ASN A 22 3.12 2.49 12.65
C ASN A 22 1.74 1.82 12.52
N TRP A 23 0.76 2.63 12.07
CA TRP A 23 -0.63 2.22 11.84
C TRP A 23 -0.84 1.29 10.63
N ASP A 24 0.21 0.96 9.89
CA ASP A 24 0.13 0.08 8.71
C ASP A 24 -0.51 -1.26 9.02
N ILE A 25 -0.24 -1.79 10.21
CA ILE A 25 -0.78 -3.09 10.64
C ILE A 25 -2.32 -3.09 10.69
N MET A 26 -2.94 -1.96 11.03
CA MET A 26 -4.41 -1.84 11.06
C MET A 26 -4.99 -1.92 9.64
N ALA A 27 -4.41 -1.18 8.69
CA ALA A 27 -4.84 -1.22 7.30
C ALA A 27 -4.63 -2.60 6.66
N ILE A 28 -3.53 -3.28 7.02
CA ILE A 28 -3.25 -4.66 6.60
C ILE A 28 -4.27 -5.63 7.18
N LEU A 29 -4.57 -5.54 8.48
CA LEU A 29 -5.57 -6.37 9.13
C LEU A 29 -6.93 -6.24 8.44
N PHE A 30 -7.39 -5.02 8.20
CA PHE A 30 -8.65 -4.79 7.51
C PHE A 30 -8.62 -5.28 6.06
N SER A 31 -7.49 -5.15 5.37
CA SER A 31 -7.33 -5.73 4.02
C SER A 31 -7.42 -7.26 4.03
N ILE A 32 -6.79 -7.92 5.00
CA ILE A 32 -6.87 -9.38 5.17
C ILE A 32 -8.31 -9.83 5.46
N LEU A 33 -9.02 -9.11 6.34
CA LEU A 33 -10.43 -9.38 6.63
C LEU A 33 -11.29 -9.19 5.38
N ALA A 34 -11.04 -8.14 4.60
CA ALA A 34 -11.72 -7.95 3.31
C ALA A 34 -11.47 -9.13 2.37
N PHE A 35 -10.24 -9.58 2.22
CA PHE A 35 -9.88 -10.73 1.38
C PHE A 35 -10.55 -12.03 1.87
N TYR A 36 -10.62 -12.23 3.17
CA TYR A 36 -11.36 -13.34 3.76
C TYR A 36 -12.83 -13.31 3.36
N PHE A 37 -13.50 -12.15 3.45
CA PHE A 37 -14.90 -12.02 3.07
C PHE A 37 -15.14 -12.14 1.56
N VAL A 38 -14.19 -11.75 0.72
CA VAL A 38 -14.22 -12.05 -0.72
C VAL A 38 -14.25 -13.57 -0.95
N GLN A 39 -13.41 -14.33 -0.24
CA GLN A 39 -13.41 -15.79 -0.34
C GLN A 39 -14.74 -16.41 0.15
N LYS A 40 -15.37 -15.79 1.14
CA LYS A 40 -16.71 -16.17 1.65
C LYS A 40 -17.85 -15.68 0.77
N LYS A 41 -17.57 -15.02 -0.37
CA LYS A 41 -18.56 -14.41 -1.27
C LYS A 41 -19.46 -13.37 -0.59
N ASN A 42 -19.01 -12.78 0.50
CA ASN A 42 -19.70 -11.68 1.18
C ASN A 42 -19.06 -10.34 0.80
N ASN A 43 -19.46 -9.84 -0.36
CA ASN A 43 -18.89 -8.62 -0.93
C ASN A 43 -19.19 -7.36 -0.10
N ALA A 44 -20.32 -7.32 0.62
CA ALA A 44 -20.66 -6.18 1.49
C ALA A 44 -19.68 -6.08 2.66
N MET A 45 -19.40 -7.20 3.36
CA MET A 45 -18.42 -7.23 4.42
C MET A 45 -17.00 -6.97 3.89
N ALA A 46 -16.68 -7.46 2.69
CA ALA A 46 -15.41 -7.14 2.04
C ALA A 46 -15.27 -5.61 1.80
N ALA A 47 -16.31 -4.96 1.27
CA ALA A 47 -16.34 -3.51 1.05
C ALA A 47 -16.23 -2.72 2.37
N PHE A 48 -16.93 -3.17 3.42
CA PHE A 48 -16.86 -2.59 4.75
C PHE A 48 -15.42 -2.59 5.29
N PHE A 49 -14.75 -3.75 5.27
CA PHE A 49 -13.38 -3.85 5.74
C PHE A 49 -12.38 -3.12 4.84
N LEU A 50 -12.60 -3.06 3.52
CA LEU A 50 -11.78 -2.21 2.64
C LEU A 50 -11.92 -0.73 3.01
N ALA A 51 -13.12 -0.28 3.35
CA ALA A 51 -13.35 1.09 3.80
C ALA A 51 -12.64 1.38 5.12
N LEU A 52 -12.70 0.48 6.11
CA LEU A 52 -11.95 0.61 7.35
C LEU A 52 -10.44 0.67 7.10
N GLY A 53 -9.94 -0.19 6.21
CA GLY A 53 -8.54 -0.16 5.78
C GLY A 53 -8.16 1.17 5.13
N PHE A 54 -9.00 1.67 4.22
CA PHE A 54 -8.81 2.96 3.55
C PHE A 54 -8.78 4.13 4.53
N VAL A 55 -9.67 4.15 5.51
CA VAL A 55 -9.71 5.20 6.55
C VAL A 55 -8.47 5.12 7.45
N SER A 56 -7.98 3.92 7.73
CA SER A 56 -6.75 3.74 8.51
C SER A 56 -5.51 4.16 7.72
N LYS A 57 -5.48 3.84 6.42
CA LYS A 57 -4.41 4.23 5.48
C LYS A 57 -4.91 4.11 4.04
N PHE A 58 -4.58 5.05 3.18
CA PHE A 58 -5.18 5.19 1.85
C PHE A 58 -5.02 3.98 0.92
N PHE A 59 -3.95 3.17 1.04
CA PHE A 59 -3.62 2.16 0.05
C PHE A 59 -4.69 1.07 -0.19
N PRO A 60 -5.51 0.62 0.79
CA PRO A 60 -6.51 -0.40 0.53
C PRO A 60 -7.59 -0.03 -0.51
N ILE A 61 -7.75 1.27 -0.83
CA ILE A 61 -8.67 1.71 -1.89
C ILE A 61 -8.34 1.09 -3.25
N ILE A 62 -7.08 0.75 -3.51
CA ILE A 62 -6.67 0.13 -4.79
C ILE A 62 -7.31 -1.24 -5.01
N TYR A 63 -7.79 -1.89 -3.95
CA TYR A 63 -8.45 -3.19 -4.05
C TYR A 63 -9.94 -3.08 -4.40
N LEU A 64 -10.56 -1.91 -4.22
CA LEU A 64 -11.97 -1.70 -4.52
C LEU A 64 -12.29 -1.90 -6.00
N PRO A 65 -11.58 -1.29 -6.98
CA PRO A 65 -11.81 -1.56 -8.40
C PRO A 65 -11.65 -3.03 -8.76
N ILE A 66 -10.71 -3.73 -8.12
CA ILE A 66 -10.49 -5.16 -8.34
C ILE A 66 -11.70 -5.97 -7.83
N LEU A 67 -12.24 -5.60 -6.67
CA LEU A 67 -13.44 -6.24 -6.15
C LEU A 67 -14.64 -6.03 -7.09
N LEU A 68 -14.80 -4.83 -7.64
CA LEU A 68 -15.88 -4.48 -8.55
C LEU A 68 -15.83 -5.27 -9.86
N ILE A 69 -14.68 -5.34 -10.54
CA ILE A 69 -14.56 -6.07 -11.82
C ILE A 69 -14.78 -7.58 -11.68
N LYS A 70 -14.70 -8.12 -10.47
CA LYS A 70 -15.02 -9.53 -10.20
C LYS A 70 -16.51 -9.79 -10.10
N GLN A 71 -17.34 -8.75 -10.05
CA GLN A 71 -18.80 -8.88 -10.02
C GLN A 71 -19.39 -8.83 -11.42
N LYS A 72 -20.40 -9.66 -11.66
CA LYS A 72 -21.13 -9.71 -12.95
C LYS A 72 -22.37 -8.81 -12.96
N ASN A 73 -22.83 -8.37 -11.80
CA ASN A 73 -24.12 -7.70 -11.63
C ASN A 73 -23.93 -6.27 -11.15
N ALA A 74 -24.53 -5.31 -11.86
CA ALA A 74 -24.52 -3.89 -11.49
C ALA A 74 -25.09 -3.64 -10.07
N LYS A 75 -26.09 -4.42 -9.64
CA LYS A 75 -26.62 -4.32 -8.26
C LYS A 75 -25.55 -4.61 -7.21
N GLU A 76 -24.67 -5.58 -7.45
CA GLU A 76 -23.54 -5.85 -6.54
C GLU A 76 -22.52 -4.71 -6.55
N TRP A 77 -22.28 -4.06 -7.70
CA TRP A 77 -21.44 -2.87 -7.77
C TRP A 77 -21.98 -1.74 -6.90
N VAL A 78 -23.27 -1.41 -7.07
CA VAL A 78 -23.93 -0.38 -6.26
C VAL A 78 -23.83 -0.70 -4.78
N LYS A 79 -24.10 -1.95 -4.38
CA LYS A 79 -24.02 -2.39 -2.99
C LYS A 79 -22.60 -2.23 -2.43
N ILE A 80 -21.57 -2.70 -3.16
CA ILE A 80 -20.16 -2.59 -2.75
C ILE A 80 -19.76 -1.12 -2.59
N ILE A 81 -20.06 -0.29 -3.59
CA ILE A 81 -19.74 1.13 -3.57
C ILE A 81 -20.48 1.83 -2.44
N SER A 82 -21.78 1.56 -2.25
CA SER A 82 -22.56 2.18 -1.17
C SER A 82 -22.01 1.82 0.22
N VAL A 83 -21.73 0.54 0.48
CA VAL A 83 -21.16 0.11 1.76
C VAL A 83 -19.81 0.76 1.99
N PHE A 84 -18.94 0.77 0.99
CA PHE A 84 -17.63 1.40 1.08
C PHE A 84 -17.75 2.91 1.37
N LEU A 85 -18.55 3.63 0.59
CA LEU A 85 -18.71 5.08 0.74
C LEU A 85 -19.38 5.45 2.05
N ILE A 86 -20.46 4.78 2.46
CA ILE A 86 -21.13 5.04 3.73
C ILE A 86 -20.14 4.88 4.89
N THR A 87 -19.39 3.77 4.92
CA THR A 87 -18.40 3.53 5.97
C THR A 87 -17.29 4.58 5.97
N ALA A 88 -16.71 4.86 4.81
CA ALA A 88 -15.61 5.81 4.68
C ALA A 88 -16.06 7.25 5.02
N ILE A 89 -17.23 7.67 4.55
CA ILE A 89 -17.77 9.01 4.79
C ILE A 89 -18.21 9.16 6.27
N SER A 90 -18.80 8.16 6.88
CA SER A 90 -19.20 8.24 8.29
C SER A 90 -17.99 8.52 9.19
N ILE A 91 -16.85 7.88 8.95
CA ILE A 91 -15.64 8.07 9.78
C ILE A 91 -14.91 9.36 9.40
N ASN A 92 -14.58 9.55 8.10
CA ASN A 92 -13.88 10.75 7.66
C ASN A 92 -14.72 12.01 7.83
N GLY A 93 -16.04 11.93 7.59
CA GLY A 93 -16.97 13.04 7.80
C GLY A 93 -17.01 13.48 9.25
N TYR A 94 -17.09 12.54 10.20
CA TYR A 94 -16.98 12.85 11.61
C TYR A 94 -15.67 13.55 11.97
N LEU A 95 -14.53 13.03 11.49
CA LEU A 95 -13.22 13.62 11.73
C LEU A 95 -13.10 15.03 11.11
N ALA A 96 -13.57 15.19 9.86
CA ALA A 96 -13.56 16.48 9.18
C ALA A 96 -14.45 17.54 9.85
N LEU A 97 -15.62 17.12 10.34
CA LEU A 97 -16.52 18.02 11.07
C LEU A 97 -15.98 18.38 12.45
N SER A 98 -15.30 17.45 13.13
CA SER A 98 -14.73 17.67 14.45
C SER A 98 -13.49 18.57 14.41
N ASN A 99 -12.59 18.37 13.42
CA ASN A 99 -11.38 19.16 13.24
C ASN A 99 -10.93 19.14 11.77
N PHE A 100 -11.47 20.06 10.98
CA PHE A 100 -11.15 20.15 9.55
C PHE A 100 -9.67 20.40 9.28
N THR A 101 -9.03 21.26 10.07
CA THR A 101 -7.60 21.58 9.91
C THR A 101 -6.73 20.34 10.13
N GLY A 102 -6.97 19.59 11.19
CA GLY A 102 -6.24 18.35 11.47
C GLY A 102 -6.51 17.28 10.42
N TRP A 103 -7.77 17.13 9.98
CA TRP A 103 -8.13 16.15 8.94
C TRP A 103 -7.50 16.49 7.58
N SER A 104 -7.54 17.76 7.17
CA SER A 104 -6.98 18.22 5.90
C SER A 104 -5.45 18.26 5.87
N TYR A 105 -4.81 18.33 7.03
CA TYR A 105 -3.35 18.39 7.16
C TYR A 105 -2.64 17.22 6.46
N PHE A 106 -3.22 16.02 6.51
CA PHE A 106 -2.69 14.87 5.80
C PHE A 106 -2.55 15.13 4.29
N PHE A 107 -3.55 15.74 3.66
CA PHE A 107 -3.55 16.02 2.22
C PHE A 107 -2.56 17.13 1.88
N SER A 108 -2.54 18.21 2.67
CA SER A 108 -1.61 19.32 2.46
C SER A 108 -0.16 18.87 2.63
N LEU A 109 0.14 18.09 3.68
CA LEU A 109 1.48 17.54 3.90
C LEU A 109 1.94 16.66 2.73
N ASN A 110 1.07 15.76 2.27
CA ASN A 110 1.44 14.87 1.16
C ASN A 110 1.57 15.60 -0.18
N SER A 111 0.87 16.73 -0.38
CA SER A 111 0.99 17.52 -1.61
C SER A 111 2.36 18.19 -1.75
N ILE A 112 2.95 18.65 -0.64
CA ILE A 112 4.24 19.39 -0.63
C ILE A 112 5.44 18.52 -0.29
N ARG A 113 5.22 17.29 0.22
CA ARG A 113 6.29 16.38 0.63
C ARG A 113 7.14 15.94 -0.57
N ASN A 114 8.46 16.03 -0.43
CA ASN A 114 9.41 15.49 -1.40
C ASN A 114 9.35 13.96 -1.49
N SER A 115 9.96 13.42 -2.56
CA SER A 115 10.17 11.97 -2.71
C SER A 115 11.13 11.45 -1.64
N ASN A 116 10.88 10.24 -1.16
CA ASN A 116 11.81 9.56 -0.26
C ASN A 116 13.05 9.06 -1.02
N PRO A 117 14.19 8.90 -0.34
CA PRO A 117 15.42 8.38 -0.97
C PRO A 117 15.20 7.08 -1.76
N ASP A 118 14.42 6.15 -1.17
CA ASP A 118 14.16 4.82 -1.71
C ASP A 118 13.11 4.81 -2.86
N SER A 119 12.57 5.96 -3.25
CA SER A 119 11.58 6.02 -4.33
C SER A 119 12.24 6.11 -5.69
N ILE A 120 11.61 5.51 -6.71
CA ILE A 120 12.06 5.65 -8.10
C ILE A 120 12.18 7.13 -8.53
N TRP A 121 11.38 8.00 -7.96
CA TRP A 121 11.38 9.43 -8.27
C TRP A 121 12.66 10.13 -7.83
N THR A 122 13.24 9.72 -6.70
CA THR A 122 14.53 10.26 -6.26
C THR A 122 15.66 9.79 -7.19
N VAL A 123 15.63 8.54 -7.62
CA VAL A 123 16.58 8.01 -8.60
C VAL A 123 16.45 8.76 -9.93
N LEU A 124 15.23 8.96 -10.44
CA LEU A 124 14.99 9.69 -11.68
C LEU A 124 15.44 11.16 -11.59
N ARG A 125 15.21 11.82 -10.47
CA ARG A 125 15.71 13.19 -10.22
C ARG A 125 17.22 13.27 -10.27
N PHE A 126 17.89 12.27 -9.72
CA PHE A 126 19.35 12.27 -9.66
C PHE A 126 20.00 12.03 -11.04
N PHE A 127 19.42 11.15 -11.87
CA PHE A 127 20.06 10.71 -13.12
C PHE A 127 19.48 11.33 -14.41
N ILE A 128 18.25 11.85 -14.38
CA ILE A 128 17.55 12.22 -15.62
C ILE A 128 17.05 13.66 -15.61
N PHE A 129 16.15 14.02 -14.68
CA PHE A 129 15.53 15.34 -14.61
C PHE A 129 15.23 15.76 -13.17
N ASP A 130 15.38 17.04 -12.88
CA ASP A 130 14.98 17.63 -11.60
C ASP A 130 13.48 17.95 -11.62
N PHE A 131 12.65 16.92 -11.40
CA PHE A 131 11.22 17.08 -11.31
C PHE A 131 10.82 17.86 -10.05
N SER A 132 9.94 18.85 -10.20
CA SER A 132 9.27 19.49 -9.06
C SER A 132 8.32 18.50 -8.37
N VAL A 133 8.00 18.77 -7.09
CA VAL A 133 7.06 17.92 -6.32
C VAL A 133 5.70 17.80 -7.01
N ASN A 134 5.20 18.90 -7.60
CA ASN A 134 3.91 18.88 -8.31
C ASN A 134 3.96 18.01 -9.58
N GLN A 135 5.07 18.05 -10.32
CA GLN A 135 5.26 17.18 -11.47
C GLN A 135 5.30 15.71 -11.04
N ILE A 136 6.03 15.38 -9.98
CA ILE A 136 6.07 14.03 -9.44
C ILE A 136 4.66 13.58 -9.03
N ASN A 137 3.90 14.39 -8.30
CA ASN A 137 2.53 14.08 -7.89
C ASN A 137 1.64 13.74 -9.09
N THR A 138 1.70 14.58 -10.12
CA THR A 138 0.85 14.42 -11.32
C THR A 138 1.28 13.21 -12.14
N ILE A 139 2.57 13.10 -12.46
CA ILE A 139 3.09 12.03 -13.31
C ILE A 139 2.93 10.66 -12.62
N SER A 140 3.24 10.57 -11.31
CA SER A 140 3.08 9.33 -10.55
C SER A 140 1.63 8.85 -10.55
N LEU A 141 0.67 9.77 -10.36
CA LEU A 141 -0.75 9.44 -10.38
C LEU A 141 -1.19 8.97 -11.77
N ILE A 142 -0.81 9.68 -12.82
CA ILE A 142 -1.16 9.32 -14.20
C ILE A 142 -0.59 7.94 -14.55
N LEU A 143 0.70 7.72 -14.32
CA LEU A 143 1.36 6.45 -14.61
C LEU A 143 0.72 5.29 -13.82
N PHE A 144 0.44 5.52 -12.54
CA PHE A 144 -0.25 4.52 -11.72
C PHE A 144 -1.65 4.20 -12.27
N VAL A 145 -2.47 5.21 -12.55
CA VAL A 145 -3.85 5.01 -13.04
C VAL A 145 -3.86 4.32 -14.41
N MET A 146 -2.97 4.72 -15.31
CA MET A 146 -2.87 4.10 -16.64
C MET A 146 -2.44 2.63 -16.56
N THR A 147 -1.35 2.35 -15.82
CA THR A 147 -0.82 0.98 -15.69
C THR A 147 -1.77 0.09 -14.90
N PHE A 148 -2.40 0.61 -13.86
CA PHE A 148 -3.40 -0.09 -13.07
C PHE A 148 -4.66 -0.38 -13.89
N GLY A 149 -5.16 0.60 -14.63
CA GLY A 149 -6.30 0.43 -15.52
C GLY A 149 -6.03 -0.61 -16.63
N TRP A 150 -4.84 -0.55 -17.24
CA TRP A 150 -4.38 -1.55 -18.19
C TRP A 150 -4.29 -2.95 -17.57
N LEU A 151 -3.71 -3.06 -16.38
CA LEU A 151 -3.62 -4.31 -15.62
C LEU A 151 -5.01 -4.92 -15.38
N ILE A 152 -5.95 -4.12 -14.87
CA ILE A 152 -7.32 -4.57 -14.62
C ILE A 152 -7.96 -5.06 -15.91
N TRP A 153 -7.85 -4.29 -16.99
CA TRP A 153 -8.44 -4.66 -18.29
C TRP A 153 -7.82 -5.94 -18.86
N ARG A 154 -6.48 -6.04 -18.87
CA ARG A 154 -5.75 -7.16 -19.50
C ARG A 154 -5.83 -8.44 -18.68
N CYS A 155 -5.77 -8.31 -17.36
CA CYS A 155 -5.66 -9.43 -16.43
C CYS A 155 -6.96 -9.70 -15.65
N ARG A 156 -8.10 -9.17 -16.07
CA ARG A 156 -9.40 -9.30 -15.36
C ARG A 156 -9.82 -10.74 -15.03
N LYS A 157 -9.31 -11.75 -15.77
CA LYS A 157 -9.56 -13.18 -15.51
C LYS A 157 -8.67 -13.77 -14.43
N ALA A 158 -7.56 -13.12 -14.07
CA ALA A 158 -6.64 -13.59 -13.04
C ALA A 158 -7.32 -13.67 -11.67
N GLN A 159 -6.76 -14.41 -10.75
CA GLN A 159 -7.29 -14.52 -9.39
C GLN A 159 -7.28 -13.17 -8.68
N PHE A 160 -8.29 -12.93 -7.83
CA PHE A 160 -8.43 -11.68 -7.06
C PHE A 160 -7.15 -11.31 -6.29
N MET A 161 -6.58 -12.27 -5.55
CA MET A 161 -5.38 -12.06 -4.76
C MET A 161 -4.15 -11.71 -5.59
N THR A 162 -4.02 -12.32 -6.77
CA THR A 162 -2.93 -12.00 -7.71
C THR A 162 -3.03 -10.56 -8.22
N LEU A 163 -4.24 -10.12 -8.57
CA LEU A 163 -4.46 -8.73 -8.99
C LEU A 163 -4.17 -7.75 -7.87
N CYS A 164 -4.60 -8.05 -6.63
CA CYS A 164 -4.32 -7.21 -5.47
C CYS A 164 -2.81 -7.12 -5.20
N PHE A 165 -2.09 -8.23 -5.30
CA PHE A 165 -0.63 -8.26 -5.14
C PHE A 165 0.08 -7.36 -6.17
N ILE A 166 -0.24 -7.55 -7.45
CA ILE A 166 0.37 -6.74 -8.52
C ILE A 166 -0.01 -5.26 -8.37
N ALA A 167 -1.27 -4.96 -8.02
CA ALA A 167 -1.73 -3.60 -7.76
C ALA A 167 -0.95 -2.93 -6.62
N THR A 168 -0.66 -3.69 -5.54
CA THR A 168 0.16 -3.19 -4.43
C THR A 168 1.58 -2.89 -4.88
N ILE A 169 2.20 -3.78 -5.67
CA ILE A 169 3.54 -3.53 -6.23
C ILE A 169 3.53 -2.29 -7.12
N LEU A 170 2.56 -2.14 -8.03
CA LEU A 170 2.46 -0.96 -8.89
C LEU A 170 2.27 0.33 -8.07
N PHE A 171 1.43 0.28 -7.03
CA PHE A 171 1.23 1.43 -6.15
C PHE A 171 2.53 1.82 -5.45
N LEU A 172 3.27 0.86 -4.89
CA LEU A 172 4.55 1.11 -4.24
C LEU A 172 5.60 1.64 -5.22
N PHE A 173 5.65 1.09 -6.43
CA PHE A 173 6.61 1.50 -7.46
C PHE A 173 6.41 2.95 -7.90
N PHE A 174 5.17 3.37 -8.15
CA PHE A 174 4.88 4.74 -8.60
C PHE A 174 4.77 5.75 -7.45
N ASN A 175 4.67 5.29 -6.19
CA ASN A 175 4.55 6.20 -5.06
C ASN A 175 5.85 6.96 -4.82
N LYS A 176 5.77 8.30 -4.70
CA LYS A 176 6.92 9.14 -4.36
C LYS A 176 7.42 8.92 -2.92
N VAL A 177 6.55 8.42 -2.06
CA VAL A 177 6.87 8.07 -0.69
C VAL A 177 7.00 6.56 -0.62
N PHE A 178 8.23 6.08 -0.61
CA PHE A 178 8.52 4.69 -0.26
C PHE A 178 9.12 4.68 1.15
N SER A 179 8.59 3.84 2.01
CA SER A 179 9.02 3.77 3.40
C SER A 179 9.30 2.29 3.74
N PRO A 180 10.35 1.98 4.53
CA PRO A 180 10.72 0.60 4.82
C PRO A 180 9.58 -0.26 5.37
N GLN A 181 8.64 0.33 6.13
CA GLN A 181 7.47 -0.39 6.64
C GLN A 181 6.47 -0.84 5.56
N TYR A 182 6.53 -0.31 4.33
CA TYR A 182 5.59 -0.71 3.26
C TYR A 182 5.80 -2.15 2.79
N VAL A 183 6.93 -2.75 3.12
CA VAL A 183 7.17 -4.19 3.00
C VAL A 183 6.04 -4.99 3.64
N LEU A 184 5.50 -4.53 4.78
CA LEU A 184 4.39 -5.18 5.48
C LEU A 184 3.14 -5.35 4.59
N TRP A 185 2.91 -4.47 3.62
CA TRP A 185 1.74 -4.54 2.74
C TRP A 185 1.78 -5.73 1.78
N LEU A 186 2.98 -6.24 1.49
CA LEU A 186 3.17 -7.39 0.60
C LEU A 186 3.17 -8.73 1.35
N LEU A 187 3.46 -8.73 2.65
CA LEU A 187 3.54 -9.95 3.46
C LEU A 187 2.29 -10.85 3.36
N PRO A 188 1.04 -10.33 3.43
CA PRO A 188 -0.14 -11.19 3.35
C PRO A 188 -0.21 -12.00 2.06
N PHE A 189 0.26 -11.42 0.94
CA PHE A 189 0.24 -12.08 -0.36
C PHE A 189 1.26 -13.21 -0.45
N LEU A 190 2.41 -13.06 0.20
CA LEU A 190 3.46 -14.10 0.25
C LEU A 190 2.97 -15.36 0.96
N VAL A 191 2.05 -15.22 1.90
CA VAL A 191 1.42 -16.34 2.62
C VAL A 191 0.38 -17.05 1.76
N VAL A 192 -0.38 -16.31 0.96
CA VAL A 192 -1.56 -16.82 0.24
C VAL A 192 -1.22 -17.31 -1.16
N LEU A 193 -0.31 -16.62 -1.85
CA LEU A 193 0.08 -16.96 -3.22
C LEU A 193 1.11 -18.09 -3.23
N PRO A 194 1.04 -19.01 -4.20
CA PRO A 194 1.98 -20.12 -4.33
C PRO A 194 3.30 -19.66 -4.97
N LEU A 195 3.96 -18.69 -4.34
CA LEU A 195 5.20 -18.11 -4.83
C LEU A 195 6.40 -18.88 -4.25
N ASN A 196 7.31 -19.33 -5.10
CA ASN A 196 8.58 -19.92 -4.65
C ASN A 196 9.66 -18.85 -4.51
N ILE A 197 9.43 -17.93 -3.56
CA ILE A 197 10.23 -16.71 -3.41
C ILE A 197 10.91 -16.59 -2.05
N LYS A 198 11.21 -17.71 -1.37
CA LYS A 198 11.79 -17.68 -0.03
C LYS A 198 13.11 -16.90 0.02
N ALA A 199 14.06 -17.25 -0.84
CA ALA A 199 15.35 -16.57 -0.87
C ALA A 199 15.20 -15.10 -1.30
N PRO A 200 14.53 -14.74 -2.42
CA PRO A 200 14.26 -13.35 -2.75
C PRO A 200 13.55 -12.57 -1.65
N PHE A 201 12.60 -13.21 -0.95
CA PHE A 201 11.88 -12.56 0.15
C PHE A 201 12.81 -12.19 1.30
N TYR A 202 13.61 -13.11 1.81
CA TYR A 202 14.53 -12.81 2.88
C TYR A 202 15.63 -11.84 2.47
N THR A 203 16.15 -11.94 1.24
CA THR A 203 17.09 -10.96 0.71
C THR A 203 16.49 -9.56 0.75
N TRP A 204 15.24 -9.41 0.29
CA TRP A 204 14.53 -8.14 0.33
C TRP A 204 14.27 -7.63 1.76
N GLU A 205 13.83 -8.49 2.68
CA GLU A 205 13.63 -8.14 4.09
C GLU A 205 14.93 -7.63 4.72
N PHE A 206 16.04 -8.36 4.56
CA PHE A 206 17.33 -7.95 5.10
C PHE A 206 17.88 -6.69 4.44
N SER A 207 17.73 -6.53 3.12
CA SER A 207 18.14 -5.30 2.43
C SER A 207 17.34 -4.10 2.90
N ASN A 208 16.02 -4.26 3.08
CA ASN A 208 15.16 -3.20 3.60
C ASN A 208 15.54 -2.78 5.03
N LEU A 209 15.92 -3.73 5.89
CA LEU A 209 16.41 -3.43 7.23
C LEU A 209 17.79 -2.77 7.19
N ALA A 210 18.69 -3.25 6.35
CA ALA A 210 20.01 -2.65 6.18
C ALA A 210 19.89 -1.18 5.74
N ALA A 211 19.02 -0.90 4.77
CA ALA A 211 18.71 0.47 4.34
C ALA A 211 18.13 1.32 5.49
N LEU A 212 17.20 0.76 6.28
CA LEU A 212 16.66 1.45 7.46
C LEU A 212 17.76 1.80 8.46
N PHE A 213 18.61 0.84 8.81
CA PHE A 213 19.70 1.08 9.77
C PHE A 213 20.77 2.03 9.23
N ALA A 214 20.97 2.09 7.92
CA ALA A 214 21.87 3.05 7.30
C ALA A 214 21.29 4.47 7.29
N ILE A 215 19.98 4.62 7.07
CA ILE A 215 19.33 5.94 7.02
C ILE A 215 19.05 6.54 8.40
N LEU A 216 18.85 5.71 9.44
CA LEU A 216 18.59 6.19 10.81
C LEU A 216 19.68 7.13 11.33
N PRO A 217 20.99 6.80 11.24
CA PRO A 217 22.06 7.72 11.66
C PRO A 217 22.01 9.05 10.93
N TRP A 218 21.66 9.06 9.62
CA TRP A 218 21.51 10.30 8.87
C TRP A 218 20.38 11.18 9.42
N PHE A 219 19.25 10.60 9.84
CA PHE A 219 18.17 11.38 10.45
C PHE A 219 18.62 12.09 11.74
N PHE A 220 19.50 11.46 12.53
CA PHE A 220 19.98 12.04 13.78
C PHE A 220 21.17 12.96 13.59
N THR A 221 22.13 12.61 12.74
CA THR A 221 23.40 13.36 12.56
C THR A 221 23.37 14.34 11.41
N LYS A 222 22.47 14.11 10.41
CA LYS A 222 22.45 14.80 9.12
C LYS A 222 23.73 14.62 8.30
N ASP A 223 24.56 13.65 8.63
CA ASP A 223 25.77 13.34 7.89
C ASP A 223 25.40 12.65 6.56
N ILE A 224 25.82 13.27 5.46
CA ILE A 224 25.51 12.84 4.08
C ILE A 224 26.04 11.44 3.75
N ASN A 225 27.13 11.02 4.42
CA ASN A 225 27.69 9.69 4.19
C ASN A 225 26.72 8.57 4.56
N TYR A 226 25.92 8.75 5.61
CA TYR A 226 24.87 7.79 5.99
C TYR A 226 23.71 7.79 5.00
N PHE A 227 23.42 8.93 4.37
CA PHE A 227 22.42 9.01 3.31
C PHE A 227 22.82 8.19 2.10
N TYR A 228 24.05 8.36 1.62
CA TYR A 228 24.56 7.58 0.47
C TYR A 228 24.68 6.08 0.77
N ALA A 229 24.96 5.68 2.01
CA ALA A 229 24.99 4.27 2.38
C ALA A 229 23.59 3.60 2.37
N SER A 230 22.50 4.39 2.38
CA SER A 230 21.13 3.88 2.38
C SER A 230 20.53 3.68 0.98
N ILE A 231 21.16 4.25 -0.04
CA ILE A 231 20.78 4.12 -1.46
C ILE A 231 21.46 2.91 -2.08
#